data_b29c5333f53d4380be158fac8b09084b
#
_entry.id   b29c5333f53d4380be158fac8b09084b
#
_cell.length_a   1.000
_cell.length_b   1.000
_cell.length_c   1.000
_cell.angle_alpha   90.00
_cell.angle_beta   90.00
_cell.angle_gamma   90.00
#
_symmetry.space_group_name_H-M   'P 1'
#
loop_
_entity.id
_entity.type
_entity.pdbx_description
1 polymer ?
#
loop_
_entity_poly.entity_id
_entity_poly.type
_entity_poly.pdbx_seq_one_letter_code
_entity_poly.pdbx_strand_id
1 'polypeptide(L)'
;MIKKENLDKTSAWPFVEAKKMLRERKSFIEKKGRITLQTGYGPSGLPHIGTFGEVARTSMLVNALNQLSDLPTEIITFSDDMDGLRKVPDNVPNQKLLNDNLHKPLTQVPDPFEKFNSFGEHNNEMLKNFLDSFKFKYNFQSSTSLYKSGFFNPTLRIILDNYEEIMNIIIPTLGKERQQTYSPFLPICPDTGHVLEIPIIEIDKEKSKIIFDNKGKKFEASILDGNCKLQWKVDWAMRWYALDIDFEMYGKDLIESAILSTKIINLIGKKNPSGFAYELFLDEKGEKISKSKGNGITIDQWLKYASPESLSLYMYQN
;
A
#
# COMPACT_ATOMS: atom_id res chain seq x y z
N MET A 1 9.97 30.08 15.55
CA MET A 1 10.26 28.79 16.24
C MET A 1 9.29 28.64 17.41
N ILE A 2 8.55 27.55 17.50
CA ILE A 2 7.63 27.28 18.62
C ILE A 2 8.50 26.90 19.83
N LYS A 3 8.22 27.48 21.02
CA LYS A 3 8.98 27.15 22.23
C LYS A 3 8.78 25.67 22.61
N LYS A 4 9.83 24.95 22.99
CA LYS A 4 9.80 23.52 23.33
C LYS A 4 8.73 23.18 24.39
N GLU A 5 8.55 24.04 25.39
CA GLU A 5 7.51 23.91 26.42
C GLU A 5 6.07 23.88 25.85
N ASN A 6 5.83 24.55 24.72
CA ASN A 6 4.53 24.55 24.06
C ASN A 6 4.32 23.27 23.24
N LEU A 7 5.41 22.69 22.71
CA LEU A 7 5.36 21.41 22.01
C LEU A 7 4.95 20.26 22.92
N ASP A 8 5.39 20.29 24.19
CA ASP A 8 5.06 19.26 25.17
C ASP A 8 3.59 19.28 25.59
N LYS A 9 2.97 20.45 25.60
CA LYS A 9 1.59 20.69 26.07
C LYS A 9 0.53 20.65 24.95
N THR A 10 0.94 20.63 23.67
CA THR A 10 -0.01 20.69 22.56
C THR A 10 -0.86 19.41 22.44
N SER A 11 -2.17 19.59 22.22
CA SER A 11 -3.14 18.53 21.92
C SER A 11 -3.37 18.34 20.42
N ALA A 12 -2.68 19.07 19.56
CA ALA A 12 -2.77 18.90 18.10
C ALA A 12 -2.39 17.47 17.71
N TRP A 13 -3.28 16.78 17.00
CA TRP A 13 -3.12 15.36 16.72
C TRP A 13 -1.77 14.95 16.10
N PRO A 14 -1.14 15.76 15.18
CA PRO A 14 0.17 15.36 14.63
C PRO A 14 1.26 15.27 15.71
N PHE A 15 1.23 16.17 16.71
CA PHE A 15 2.18 16.13 17.81
C PHE A 15 1.88 15.01 18.81
N VAL A 16 0.60 14.72 19.05
CA VAL A 16 0.18 13.62 19.92
C VAL A 16 0.66 12.29 19.34
N GLU A 17 0.39 12.04 18.05
CA GLU A 17 0.82 10.82 17.38
C GLU A 17 2.33 10.74 17.20
N ALA A 18 3.02 11.85 16.91
CA ALA A 18 4.47 11.90 16.85
C ALA A 18 5.12 11.49 18.17
N LYS A 19 4.67 12.05 19.31
CA LYS A 19 5.16 11.69 20.64
C LYS A 19 4.90 10.22 20.97
N LYS A 20 3.70 9.72 20.65
CA LYS A 20 3.35 8.31 20.84
C LYS A 20 4.27 7.40 20.05
N MET A 21 4.44 7.65 18.76
CA MET A 21 5.31 6.88 17.87
C MET A 21 6.77 6.91 18.35
N LEU A 22 7.32 8.08 18.67
CA LEU A 22 8.70 8.20 19.18
C LEU A 22 8.92 7.40 20.46
N ARG A 23 7.92 7.32 21.34
CA ARG A 23 7.97 6.48 22.54
C ARG A 23 7.87 4.99 22.22
N GLU A 24 6.91 4.59 21.40
CA GLU A 24 6.62 3.17 21.10
C GLU A 24 7.69 2.52 20.25
N ARG A 25 8.33 3.31 19.39
CA ARG A 25 9.34 2.85 18.41
C ARG A 25 10.77 3.25 18.78
N LYS A 26 11.00 3.81 19.96
CA LYS A 26 12.29 4.43 20.38
C LYS A 26 13.49 3.58 20.00
N SER A 27 13.56 2.36 20.46
CA SER A 27 14.72 1.46 20.24
C SER A 27 14.97 1.14 18.76
N PHE A 28 13.90 1.03 17.96
CA PHE A 28 14.00 0.76 16.52
C PHE A 28 14.52 1.98 15.76
N ILE A 29 13.96 3.16 16.07
CA ILE A 29 14.33 4.44 15.46
C ILE A 29 15.78 4.79 15.80
N GLU A 30 16.19 4.69 17.08
CA GLU A 30 17.56 4.96 17.51
C GLU A 30 18.58 4.04 16.85
N LYS A 31 18.27 2.74 16.72
CA LYS A 31 19.13 1.77 16.03
C LYS A 31 19.26 2.06 14.54
N LYS A 32 18.17 2.48 13.90
CA LYS A 32 18.12 2.77 12.47
C LYS A 32 18.69 4.15 12.12
N GLY A 33 18.63 5.11 13.04
CA GLY A 33 19.11 6.50 12.85
C GLY A 33 18.21 7.34 11.94
N ARG A 34 16.99 6.91 11.64
CA ARG A 34 15.99 7.62 10.81
C ARG A 34 14.58 7.20 11.18
N ILE A 35 13.59 7.96 10.72
CA ILE A 35 12.16 7.67 10.89
C ILE A 35 11.56 7.49 9.50
N THR A 36 10.95 6.33 9.25
CA THR A 36 10.35 5.98 7.95
C THR A 36 8.84 5.86 8.10
N LEU A 37 8.11 6.66 7.35
CA LEU A 37 6.65 6.62 7.27
C LEU A 37 6.23 6.09 5.90
N GLN A 38 5.07 5.43 5.80
CA GLN A 38 4.56 4.91 4.53
C GLN A 38 3.16 5.44 4.26
N THR A 39 2.86 5.63 2.98
CA THR A 39 1.51 5.81 2.44
C THR A 39 1.31 4.81 1.30
N GLY A 40 0.10 4.26 1.14
CA GLY A 40 -0.22 3.28 0.11
C GLY A 40 -1.03 3.88 -1.04
N TYR A 41 -0.79 3.43 -2.26
CA TYR A 41 -1.54 3.81 -3.45
C TYR A 41 -1.78 2.62 -4.38
N GLY A 42 -3.04 2.30 -4.63
CA GLY A 42 -3.40 1.32 -5.67
C GLY A 42 -3.62 2.02 -7.02
N PRO A 43 -2.74 1.87 -8.02
CA PRO A 43 -2.82 2.58 -9.29
C PRO A 43 -3.80 1.95 -10.29
N SER A 44 -4.91 1.39 -9.80
CA SER A 44 -6.01 0.84 -10.61
C SER A 44 -7.02 1.91 -11.08
N GLY A 45 -6.72 3.18 -10.87
CA GLY A 45 -7.50 4.36 -11.27
C GLY A 45 -6.79 5.65 -10.91
N LEU A 46 -7.28 6.78 -11.43
CA LEU A 46 -6.67 8.09 -11.23
C LEU A 46 -6.61 8.50 -9.74
N PRO A 47 -5.58 9.25 -9.30
CA PRO A 47 -5.51 9.82 -7.96
C PRO A 47 -6.72 10.70 -7.65
N HIS A 48 -7.18 10.66 -6.40
CA HIS A 48 -8.31 11.45 -5.93
C HIS A 48 -8.03 12.05 -4.55
N ILE A 49 -9.00 12.78 -3.99
CA ILE A 49 -8.91 13.46 -2.70
C ILE A 49 -8.47 12.54 -1.54
N GLY A 50 -8.87 11.26 -1.55
CA GLY A 50 -8.42 10.28 -0.56
C GLY A 50 -6.91 10.02 -0.61
N THR A 51 -6.34 9.91 -1.83
CA THR A 51 -4.90 9.76 -2.03
C THR A 51 -4.13 10.98 -1.52
N PHE A 52 -4.66 12.19 -1.79
CA PHE A 52 -4.10 13.43 -1.22
C PHE A 52 -4.14 13.41 0.31
N GLY A 53 -5.29 13.06 0.88
CA GLY A 53 -5.49 13.08 2.33
C GLY A 53 -4.49 12.24 3.09
N GLU A 54 -4.11 11.10 2.53
CA GLU A 54 -3.14 10.20 3.15
C GLU A 54 -1.74 10.81 3.20
N VAL A 55 -1.25 11.35 2.07
CA VAL A 55 0.06 12.00 2.01
C VAL A 55 0.08 13.32 2.79
N ALA A 56 -1.00 14.10 2.72
CA ALA A 56 -1.12 15.37 3.44
C ALA A 56 -1.05 15.15 4.96
N ARG A 57 -1.83 14.21 5.51
CA ARG A 57 -1.81 13.89 6.95
C ARG A 57 -0.45 13.33 7.38
N THR A 58 0.16 12.46 6.57
CA THR A 58 1.50 11.93 6.86
C THR A 58 2.54 13.05 6.86
N SER A 59 2.42 14.03 5.94
CA SER A 59 3.30 15.21 5.92
C SER A 59 3.12 16.11 7.14
N MET A 60 1.88 16.24 7.67
CA MET A 60 1.63 16.96 8.93
C MET A 60 2.33 16.28 10.12
N LEU A 61 2.30 14.94 10.16
CA LEU A 61 3.03 14.18 11.16
C LEU A 61 4.55 14.36 11.03
N VAL A 62 5.09 14.33 9.82
CA VAL A 62 6.52 14.60 9.56
C VAL A 62 6.91 15.99 10.04
N ASN A 63 6.08 17.00 9.81
CA ASN A 63 6.32 18.34 10.31
C ASN A 63 6.38 18.40 11.85
N ALA A 64 5.54 17.63 12.53
CA ALA A 64 5.58 17.50 13.98
C ALA A 64 6.84 16.76 14.46
N LEU A 65 7.20 15.66 13.80
CA LEU A 65 8.42 14.88 14.10
C LEU A 65 9.68 15.71 13.96
N ASN A 66 9.81 16.51 12.91
CA ASN A 66 10.96 17.39 12.68
C ASN A 66 11.11 18.51 13.74
N GLN A 67 10.07 18.77 14.51
CA GLN A 67 10.12 19.69 15.66
C GLN A 67 10.42 18.98 16.98
N LEU A 68 10.19 17.68 17.07
CA LEU A 68 10.36 16.85 18.27
C LEU A 68 11.67 16.04 18.26
N SER A 69 12.27 15.84 17.09
CA SER A 69 13.45 14.99 16.89
C SER A 69 14.34 15.56 15.81
N ASP A 70 15.66 15.41 15.98
CA ASP A 70 16.69 15.78 14.98
C ASP A 70 16.94 14.65 13.96
N LEU A 71 16.27 13.51 14.09
CA LEU A 71 16.44 12.38 13.18
C LEU A 71 15.82 12.68 11.82
N PRO A 72 16.48 12.30 10.72
CA PRO A 72 15.91 12.45 9.38
C PRO A 72 14.61 11.64 9.25
N THR A 73 13.61 12.26 8.61
CA THR A 73 12.31 11.66 8.32
C THR A 73 12.16 11.42 6.83
N GLU A 74 11.55 10.31 6.46
CA GLU A 74 11.26 9.93 5.08
C GLU A 74 9.81 9.46 4.95
N ILE A 75 9.11 9.91 3.91
CA ILE A 75 7.81 9.35 3.51
C ILE A 75 8.04 8.47 2.29
N ILE A 76 7.73 7.19 2.42
CA ILE A 76 7.65 6.27 1.29
C ILE A 76 6.22 6.30 0.76
N THR A 77 6.05 6.76 -0.48
CA THR A 77 4.80 6.65 -1.21
C THR A 77 4.87 5.37 -2.05
N PHE A 78 4.20 4.33 -1.56
CA PHE A 78 4.26 3.00 -2.13
C PHE A 78 3.11 2.78 -3.11
N SER A 79 3.44 2.38 -4.33
CA SER A 79 2.45 2.03 -5.35
C SER A 79 2.30 0.51 -5.49
N ASP A 80 1.07 0.01 -5.37
CA ASP A 80 0.69 -1.40 -5.57
C ASP A 80 0.56 -1.74 -7.07
N ASP A 81 1.49 -1.28 -7.89
CA ASP A 81 1.45 -1.39 -9.36
C ASP A 81 1.69 -2.81 -9.91
N MET A 82 2.06 -3.76 -9.05
CA MET A 82 2.11 -5.18 -9.37
C MET A 82 0.77 -5.90 -9.16
N ASP A 83 -0.24 -5.23 -8.63
CA ASP A 83 -1.59 -5.80 -8.51
C ASP A 83 -2.18 -6.11 -9.87
N GLY A 84 -2.90 -7.22 -9.96
CA GLY A 84 -3.67 -7.57 -11.16
C GLY A 84 -4.84 -6.61 -11.36
N LEU A 85 -5.08 -6.18 -12.60
CA LEU A 85 -6.26 -5.40 -12.96
C LEU A 85 -7.53 -6.23 -12.74
N ARG A 86 -8.27 -5.98 -11.65
CA ARG A 86 -9.45 -6.79 -11.28
C ARG A 86 -10.74 -6.31 -11.93
N LYS A 87 -10.82 -5.04 -12.23
CA LYS A 87 -11.99 -4.39 -12.81
C LYS A 87 -11.55 -3.22 -13.69
N VAL A 88 -12.24 -3.04 -14.83
CA VAL A 88 -12.05 -1.87 -15.68
C VAL A 88 -12.73 -0.67 -15.01
N PRO A 89 -12.02 0.46 -14.79
CA PRO A 89 -12.63 1.69 -14.29
C PRO A 89 -13.60 2.29 -15.31
N ASP A 90 -14.71 2.84 -14.83
CA ASP A 90 -15.76 3.39 -15.72
C ASP A 90 -15.35 4.73 -16.39
N ASN A 91 -14.36 5.43 -15.80
CA ASN A 91 -13.93 6.78 -16.19
C ASN A 91 -12.63 6.82 -17.02
N VAL A 92 -12.28 5.74 -17.72
CA VAL A 92 -11.10 5.67 -18.58
C VAL A 92 -11.47 5.34 -20.01
N PRO A 93 -10.71 5.81 -21.04
CA PRO A 93 -10.93 5.44 -22.42
C PRO A 93 -10.52 3.98 -22.70
N ASN A 94 -10.77 3.50 -23.91
CA ASN A 94 -10.32 2.20 -24.40
C ASN A 94 -10.66 1.02 -23.44
N GLN A 95 -11.88 1.00 -22.89
CA GLN A 95 -12.31 0.00 -21.92
C GLN A 95 -12.17 -1.43 -22.44
N LYS A 96 -12.33 -1.67 -23.76
CA LYS A 96 -12.11 -2.97 -24.36
C LYS A 96 -10.66 -3.43 -24.18
N LEU A 97 -9.68 -2.54 -24.42
CA LEU A 97 -8.26 -2.81 -24.22
C LEU A 97 -7.98 -3.28 -22.77
N LEU A 98 -8.55 -2.58 -21.81
CA LEU A 98 -8.39 -2.94 -20.39
C LEU A 98 -9.08 -4.28 -20.06
N ASN A 99 -10.27 -4.50 -20.62
CA ASN A 99 -11.00 -5.76 -20.41
C ASN A 99 -10.25 -6.98 -20.97
N ASP A 100 -9.60 -6.85 -22.12
CA ASP A 100 -8.77 -7.89 -22.72
C ASP A 100 -7.46 -8.16 -21.92
N ASN A 101 -7.11 -7.27 -20.97
CA ASN A 101 -5.94 -7.38 -20.12
C ASN A 101 -6.26 -7.52 -18.62
N LEU A 102 -7.49 -7.91 -18.27
CA LEU A 102 -7.84 -8.22 -16.89
C LEU A 102 -6.89 -9.26 -16.28
N HIS A 103 -6.67 -9.14 -14.98
CA HIS A 103 -5.79 -9.98 -14.15
C HIS A 103 -4.30 -9.86 -14.42
N LYS A 104 -3.84 -9.13 -15.42
CA LYS A 104 -2.41 -8.81 -15.57
C LYS A 104 -1.96 -7.77 -14.56
N PRO A 105 -0.69 -7.81 -14.09
CA PRO A 105 -0.12 -6.72 -13.31
C PRO A 105 -0.36 -5.37 -13.99
N LEU A 106 -0.71 -4.34 -13.23
CA LEU A 106 -1.01 -3.00 -13.78
C LEU A 106 0.13 -2.43 -14.65
N THR A 107 1.37 -2.80 -14.33
CA THR A 107 2.56 -2.47 -15.13
C THR A 107 2.70 -3.26 -16.44
N GLN A 108 1.85 -4.26 -16.66
CA GLN A 108 1.78 -5.04 -17.90
C GLN A 108 0.48 -4.81 -18.67
N VAL A 109 -0.45 -4.02 -18.12
CA VAL A 109 -1.67 -3.58 -18.80
C VAL A 109 -1.32 -2.39 -19.68
N PRO A 110 -1.57 -2.41 -21.01
CA PRO A 110 -1.31 -1.26 -21.88
C PRO A 110 -2.06 -0.01 -21.39
N ASP A 111 -1.45 1.16 -21.59
CA ASP A 111 -2.06 2.43 -21.19
C ASP A 111 -3.27 2.77 -22.08
N PRO A 112 -4.50 2.86 -21.53
CA PRO A 112 -5.68 3.21 -22.30
C PRO A 112 -5.67 4.65 -22.84
N PHE A 113 -4.79 5.51 -22.32
CA PHE A 113 -4.61 6.91 -22.76
C PHE A 113 -3.49 7.06 -23.79
N GLU A 114 -2.73 6.00 -24.08
CA GLU A 114 -1.63 5.97 -25.07
C GLU A 114 -0.50 6.99 -24.79
N LYS A 115 -0.28 7.33 -23.50
CA LYS A 115 0.74 8.31 -23.08
C LYS A 115 1.96 7.67 -22.46
N PHE A 116 1.81 6.48 -21.87
CA PHE A 116 2.85 5.75 -21.16
C PHE A 116 2.87 4.29 -21.61
N ASN A 117 3.88 3.53 -21.19
CA ASN A 117 4.00 2.12 -21.57
C ASN A 117 2.93 1.23 -20.96
N SER A 118 2.41 1.61 -19.78
CA SER A 118 1.40 0.82 -19.07
C SER A 118 0.42 1.71 -18.29
N PHE A 119 -0.73 1.13 -17.98
CA PHE A 119 -1.75 1.75 -17.13
C PHE A 119 -1.23 2.02 -15.72
N GLY A 120 -0.40 1.10 -15.17
CA GLY A 120 0.27 1.32 -13.89
C GLY A 120 1.23 2.52 -13.93
N GLU A 121 2.04 2.63 -14.97
CA GLU A 121 2.95 3.77 -15.17
C GLU A 121 2.18 5.08 -15.32
N HIS A 122 1.11 5.10 -16.14
CA HIS A 122 0.24 6.28 -16.30
C HIS A 122 -0.25 6.80 -14.93
N ASN A 123 -0.85 5.93 -14.12
CA ASN A 123 -1.40 6.32 -12.84
C ASN A 123 -0.31 6.71 -11.82
N ASN A 124 0.87 6.06 -11.88
CA ASN A 124 2.02 6.43 -11.06
C ASN A 124 2.53 7.83 -11.39
N GLU A 125 2.63 8.18 -12.69
CA GLU A 125 3.04 9.52 -13.11
C GLU A 125 1.98 10.58 -12.76
N MET A 126 0.70 10.26 -12.88
CA MET A 126 -0.37 11.15 -12.41
C MET A 126 -0.27 11.41 -10.89
N LEU A 127 0.06 10.38 -10.10
CA LEU A 127 0.29 10.54 -8.66
C LEU A 127 1.49 11.44 -8.37
N LYS A 128 2.64 11.19 -9.01
CA LYS A 128 3.85 11.99 -8.80
C LYS A 128 3.62 13.46 -9.16
N ASN A 129 3.10 13.71 -10.36
CA ASN A 129 2.77 15.08 -10.82
C ASN A 129 1.85 15.80 -9.84
N PHE A 130 0.88 15.08 -9.32
CA PHE A 130 -0.03 15.58 -8.32
C PHE A 130 0.69 15.92 -7.00
N LEU A 131 1.47 15.02 -6.44
CA LEU A 131 2.21 15.26 -5.19
C LEU A 131 3.24 16.38 -5.34
N ASP A 132 3.90 16.47 -6.48
CA ASP A 132 4.87 17.51 -6.82
C ASP A 132 4.22 18.90 -6.93
N SER A 133 3.00 18.98 -7.46
CA SER A 133 2.24 20.23 -7.54
C SER A 133 1.95 20.85 -6.16
N PHE A 134 1.82 20.00 -5.12
CA PHE A 134 1.67 20.40 -3.73
C PHE A 134 3.01 20.50 -2.97
N LYS A 135 4.14 20.27 -3.66
CA LYS A 135 5.50 20.32 -3.09
C LYS A 135 5.69 19.36 -1.90
N PHE A 136 5.00 18.21 -1.89
CA PHE A 136 5.25 17.18 -0.93
C PHE A 136 6.66 16.60 -1.11
N LYS A 137 7.31 16.25 0.00
CA LYS A 137 8.58 15.54 0.01
C LYS A 137 8.29 14.07 0.24
N TYR A 138 8.62 13.22 -0.71
CA TYR A 138 8.37 11.78 -0.66
C TYR A 138 9.41 11.01 -1.45
N ASN A 139 9.54 9.71 -1.15
CA ASN A 139 10.30 8.75 -1.92
C ASN A 139 9.30 7.78 -2.55
N PHE A 140 9.15 7.83 -3.88
CA PHE A 140 8.24 6.95 -4.60
C PHE A 140 8.84 5.56 -4.73
N GLN A 141 8.06 4.52 -4.38
CA GLN A 141 8.43 3.12 -4.52
C GLN A 141 7.38 2.36 -5.34
N SER A 142 7.82 1.67 -6.39
CA SER A 142 7.00 0.76 -7.19
C SER A 142 7.09 -0.65 -6.63
N SER A 143 5.96 -1.26 -6.35
CA SER A 143 5.86 -2.68 -5.97
C SER A 143 6.53 -3.57 -7.01
N THR A 144 6.21 -3.39 -8.29
CA THR A 144 6.82 -4.15 -9.39
C THR A 144 8.35 -4.05 -9.40
N SER A 145 8.88 -2.84 -9.21
CA SER A 145 10.33 -2.62 -9.20
C SER A 145 11.01 -3.31 -8.03
N LEU A 146 10.43 -3.22 -6.83
CA LEU A 146 10.99 -3.84 -5.63
C LEU A 146 10.92 -5.37 -5.67
N TYR A 147 9.83 -5.95 -6.19
CA TYR A 147 9.74 -7.39 -6.41
C TYR A 147 10.76 -7.86 -7.45
N LYS A 148 10.82 -7.23 -8.63
CA LYS A 148 11.70 -7.63 -9.73
C LYS A 148 13.19 -7.42 -9.44
N SER A 149 13.56 -6.41 -8.65
CA SER A 149 14.94 -6.19 -8.23
C SER A 149 15.45 -7.20 -7.20
N GLY A 150 14.56 -8.05 -6.66
CA GLY A 150 14.88 -8.97 -5.59
C GLY A 150 14.96 -8.32 -4.20
N PHE A 151 14.59 -7.04 -4.06
CA PHE A 151 14.59 -6.35 -2.77
C PHE A 151 13.77 -7.08 -1.70
N PHE A 152 12.62 -7.65 -2.08
CA PHE A 152 11.77 -8.41 -1.19
C PHE A 152 12.17 -9.88 -1.01
N ASN A 153 13.13 -10.41 -1.79
CA ASN A 153 13.50 -11.82 -1.77
C ASN A 153 13.83 -12.38 -0.36
N PRO A 154 14.60 -11.67 0.49
CA PRO A 154 14.87 -12.17 1.84
C PRO A 154 13.58 -12.32 2.67
N THR A 155 12.67 -11.34 2.59
CA THR A 155 11.41 -11.37 3.35
C THR A 155 10.42 -12.37 2.77
N LEU A 156 10.39 -12.58 1.44
CA LEU A 156 9.57 -13.60 0.79
C LEU A 156 9.95 -15.01 1.26
N ARG A 157 11.25 -15.29 1.46
CA ARG A 157 11.71 -16.56 2.05
C ARG A 157 11.22 -16.73 3.49
N ILE A 158 11.32 -15.69 4.33
CA ILE A 158 10.80 -15.73 5.70
C ILE A 158 9.29 -16.01 5.69
N ILE A 159 8.52 -15.43 4.77
CA ILE A 159 7.10 -15.68 4.62
C ILE A 159 6.83 -17.11 4.18
N LEU A 160 7.62 -17.65 3.25
CA LEU A 160 7.51 -19.04 2.81
C LEU A 160 7.82 -20.02 3.94
N ASP A 161 8.83 -19.73 4.76
CA ASP A 161 9.18 -20.54 5.93
C ASP A 161 8.06 -20.61 6.96
N ASN A 162 7.28 -19.51 7.10
CA ASN A 162 6.15 -19.38 8.02
C ASN A 162 4.77 -19.55 7.32
N TYR A 163 4.72 -20.25 6.20
CA TYR A 163 3.51 -20.38 5.38
C TYR A 163 2.31 -20.92 6.16
N GLU A 164 2.48 -22.02 6.89
CA GLU A 164 1.40 -22.66 7.63
C GLU A 164 0.87 -21.79 8.77
N GLU A 165 1.76 -21.11 9.48
CA GLU A 165 1.39 -20.18 10.55
C GLU A 165 0.63 -18.96 10.01
N ILE A 166 1.02 -18.45 8.84
CA ILE A 166 0.31 -17.37 8.16
C ILE A 166 -1.07 -17.85 7.71
N MET A 167 -1.18 -19.06 7.16
CA MET A 167 -2.46 -19.68 6.81
C MET A 167 -3.37 -19.78 8.03
N ASN A 168 -2.85 -20.22 9.18
CA ASN A 168 -3.59 -20.32 10.43
C ASN A 168 -4.08 -18.95 10.96
N ILE A 169 -3.39 -17.87 10.67
CA ILE A 169 -3.84 -16.50 11.00
C ILE A 169 -4.99 -16.05 10.08
N ILE A 170 -4.89 -16.34 8.79
CA ILE A 170 -5.78 -15.74 7.77
C ILE A 170 -7.04 -16.58 7.54
N ILE A 171 -6.92 -17.91 7.39
CA ILE A 171 -8.02 -18.81 7.02
C ILE A 171 -9.26 -18.66 7.91
N PRO A 172 -9.15 -18.56 9.26
CA PRO A 172 -10.33 -18.41 10.12
C PRO A 172 -11.14 -17.13 9.88
N THR A 173 -10.54 -16.14 9.20
CA THR A 173 -11.19 -14.84 8.93
C THR A 173 -11.93 -14.82 7.58
N LEU A 174 -11.83 -15.86 6.80
CA LEU A 174 -12.38 -15.95 5.45
C LEU A 174 -13.70 -16.73 5.42
N GLY A 175 -14.57 -16.40 4.47
CA GLY A 175 -15.73 -17.22 4.15
C GLY A 175 -15.34 -18.60 3.58
N LYS A 176 -16.21 -19.60 3.74
CA LYS A 176 -15.95 -21.02 3.39
C LYS A 176 -15.39 -21.22 1.98
N GLU A 177 -15.93 -20.54 1.00
CA GLU A 177 -15.48 -20.63 -0.40
C GLU A 177 -14.03 -20.12 -0.53
N ARG A 178 -13.76 -18.96 0.07
CA ARG A 178 -12.42 -18.35 0.02
C ARG A 178 -11.37 -19.11 0.81
N GLN A 179 -11.76 -19.85 1.87
CA GLN A 179 -10.85 -20.72 2.62
C GLN A 179 -10.22 -21.81 1.74
N GLN A 180 -10.97 -22.31 0.75
CA GLN A 180 -10.51 -23.38 -0.15
C GLN A 180 -9.55 -22.88 -1.24
N THR A 181 -9.60 -21.59 -1.57
CA THR A 181 -8.85 -21.00 -2.69
C THR A 181 -7.74 -20.06 -2.25
N TYR A 182 -7.65 -19.79 -0.95
CA TYR A 182 -6.67 -18.84 -0.43
C TYR A 182 -5.24 -19.39 -0.46
N SER A 183 -4.31 -18.52 -0.84
CA SER A 183 -2.87 -18.68 -0.62
C SER A 183 -2.26 -17.32 -0.29
N PRO A 184 -1.25 -17.24 0.59
CA PRO A 184 -0.44 -16.04 0.77
C PRO A 184 0.28 -15.59 -0.50
N PHE A 185 0.62 -16.54 -1.37
CA PHE A 185 1.34 -16.31 -2.62
C PHE A 185 0.37 -16.31 -3.82
N LEU A 186 0.54 -15.32 -4.69
CA LEU A 186 -0.18 -15.15 -5.94
C LEU A 186 0.81 -15.31 -7.09
N PRO A 187 0.93 -16.51 -7.67
CA PRO A 187 1.84 -16.72 -8.79
C PRO A 187 1.39 -15.93 -10.03
N ILE A 188 2.35 -15.46 -10.81
CA ILE A 188 2.08 -14.92 -12.14
C ILE A 188 2.17 -16.08 -13.13
N CYS A 189 1.08 -16.33 -13.82
CA CYS A 189 0.99 -17.43 -14.78
C CYS A 189 1.99 -17.23 -15.93
N PRO A 190 2.91 -18.18 -16.18
CA PRO A 190 3.89 -18.02 -17.27
C PRO A 190 3.24 -17.95 -18.67
N ASP A 191 2.09 -18.63 -18.85
CA ASP A 191 1.42 -18.69 -20.15
C ASP A 191 0.60 -17.43 -20.46
N THR A 192 0.01 -16.78 -19.43
CA THR A 192 -0.94 -15.67 -19.62
C THR A 192 -0.48 -14.34 -19.05
N GLY A 193 0.50 -14.36 -18.16
CA GLY A 193 0.92 -13.18 -17.38
C GLY A 193 -0.08 -12.75 -16.29
N HIS A 194 -1.14 -13.54 -16.03
CA HIS A 194 -2.15 -13.21 -15.03
C HIS A 194 -1.64 -13.46 -13.61
N VAL A 195 -1.95 -12.56 -12.70
CA VAL A 195 -1.83 -12.76 -11.25
C VAL A 195 -2.95 -13.71 -10.82
N LEU A 196 -2.60 -14.91 -10.36
CA LEU A 196 -3.55 -15.96 -10.06
C LEU A 196 -3.89 -16.00 -8.56
N GLU A 197 -5.19 -16.02 -8.26
CA GLU A 197 -5.73 -16.24 -6.91
C GLU A 197 -6.18 -17.71 -6.76
N ILE A 198 -5.23 -18.62 -6.63
CA ILE A 198 -5.43 -20.08 -6.59
C ILE A 198 -4.69 -20.71 -5.41
N PRO A 199 -5.14 -21.89 -4.94
CA PRO A 199 -4.45 -22.60 -3.88
C PRO A 199 -3.08 -23.12 -4.36
N ILE A 200 -2.13 -23.16 -3.44
CA ILE A 200 -0.84 -23.80 -3.64
C ILE A 200 -0.95 -25.26 -3.24
N ILE A 201 -0.44 -26.14 -4.08
CA ILE A 201 -0.49 -27.59 -3.89
C ILE A 201 0.71 -28.08 -3.08
N GLU A 202 1.89 -27.51 -3.36
CA GLU A 202 3.15 -27.92 -2.76
C GLU A 202 4.10 -26.73 -2.67
N ILE A 203 4.96 -26.77 -1.64
CA ILE A 203 5.95 -25.74 -1.35
C ILE A 203 7.32 -26.39 -1.29
N ASP A 204 8.28 -25.87 -2.06
CA ASP A 204 9.70 -26.21 -1.95
C ASP A 204 10.44 -25.03 -1.28
N LYS A 205 10.64 -25.13 0.02
CA LYS A 205 11.32 -24.09 0.80
C LYS A 205 12.79 -23.93 0.43
N GLU A 206 13.47 -25.01 0.11
CA GLU A 206 14.91 -24.98 -0.26
C GLU A 206 15.12 -24.21 -1.58
N LYS A 207 14.28 -24.46 -2.57
CA LYS A 207 14.37 -23.81 -3.89
C LYS A 207 13.57 -22.51 -3.97
N SER A 208 12.84 -22.13 -2.90
CA SER A 208 11.95 -20.96 -2.90
C SER A 208 10.91 -21.01 -4.02
N LYS A 209 10.23 -22.15 -4.15
CA LYS A 209 9.25 -22.43 -5.21
C LYS A 209 7.91 -22.88 -4.65
N ILE A 210 6.89 -22.65 -5.45
CA ILE A 210 5.51 -23.10 -5.22
C ILE A 210 5.00 -23.86 -6.44
N ILE A 211 4.17 -24.88 -6.20
CA ILE A 211 3.50 -25.68 -7.22
C ILE A 211 1.99 -25.42 -7.13
N PHE A 212 1.37 -25.16 -8.24
CA PHE A 212 -0.06 -24.88 -8.34
C PHE A 212 -0.66 -25.51 -9.60
N ASP A 213 -1.98 -25.71 -9.59
CA ASP A 213 -2.74 -26.16 -10.77
C ASP A 213 -3.54 -24.99 -11.35
N ASN A 214 -3.40 -24.76 -12.63
CA ASN A 214 -4.24 -23.81 -13.36
C ASN A 214 -4.96 -24.54 -14.51
N LYS A 215 -6.23 -24.82 -14.31
CA LYS A 215 -7.13 -25.48 -15.28
C LYS A 215 -6.62 -26.86 -15.72
N GLY A 216 -6.15 -27.67 -14.77
CA GLY A 216 -5.65 -29.04 -15.00
C GLY A 216 -4.21 -29.14 -15.48
N LYS A 217 -3.51 -28.00 -15.59
CA LYS A 217 -2.08 -27.96 -15.90
C LYS A 217 -1.30 -27.55 -14.64
N LYS A 218 -0.36 -28.40 -14.23
CA LYS A 218 0.54 -28.08 -13.10
C LYS A 218 1.66 -27.15 -13.55
N PHE A 219 1.94 -26.15 -12.73
CA PHE A 219 3.02 -25.20 -12.91
C PHE A 219 3.88 -25.15 -11.65
N GLU A 220 5.15 -24.88 -11.85
CA GLU A 220 6.11 -24.52 -10.82
C GLU A 220 6.51 -23.07 -11.04
N ALA A 221 6.49 -22.25 -9.99
CA ALA A 221 6.96 -20.86 -10.03
C ALA A 221 7.89 -20.55 -8.87
N SER A 222 8.92 -19.76 -9.14
CA SER A 222 9.70 -19.11 -8.07
C SER A 222 8.85 -18.07 -7.37
N ILE A 223 8.98 -17.94 -6.05
CA ILE A 223 8.38 -16.84 -5.31
C ILE A 223 9.20 -15.54 -5.40
N LEU A 224 10.38 -15.60 -5.99
CA LEU A 224 11.39 -14.54 -6.05
C LEU A 224 11.33 -13.77 -7.37
N ASP A 225 11.99 -12.61 -7.39
CA ASP A 225 12.29 -11.82 -8.59
C ASP A 225 11.06 -11.42 -9.41
N GLY A 226 9.93 -11.21 -8.72
CA GLY A 226 8.69 -10.77 -9.34
C GLY A 226 7.92 -11.84 -10.12
N ASN A 227 8.24 -13.14 -9.97
CA ASN A 227 7.44 -14.23 -10.56
C ASN A 227 6.19 -14.57 -9.72
N CYS A 228 6.12 -14.03 -8.53
CA CYS A 228 5.01 -14.16 -7.61
C CYS A 228 4.85 -12.85 -6.83
N LYS A 229 3.64 -12.50 -6.45
CA LYS A 229 3.38 -11.46 -5.46
C LYS A 229 2.64 -12.04 -4.25
N LEU A 230 2.54 -11.28 -3.18
CA LEU A 230 1.78 -11.68 -2.00
C LEU A 230 0.34 -11.17 -2.04
N GLN A 231 -0.56 -11.89 -1.35
CA GLN A 231 -1.89 -11.40 -1.01
C GLN A 231 -1.79 -10.16 -0.12
N TRP A 232 -2.74 -9.23 -0.30
CA TRP A 232 -2.75 -7.89 0.30
C TRP A 232 -2.29 -7.81 1.76
N LYS A 233 -2.88 -8.59 2.67
CA LYS A 233 -2.57 -8.52 4.11
C LYS A 233 -1.15 -8.99 4.44
N VAL A 234 -0.68 -9.99 3.70
CA VAL A 234 0.68 -10.54 3.83
C VAL A 234 1.69 -9.61 3.16
N ASP A 235 1.34 -9.05 2.01
CA ASP A 235 2.14 -8.05 1.29
C ASP A 235 2.35 -6.80 2.16
N TRP A 236 1.30 -6.34 2.83
CA TRP A 236 1.38 -5.18 3.72
C TRP A 236 2.33 -5.43 4.90
N ALA A 237 2.26 -6.60 5.54
CA ALA A 237 3.20 -7.01 6.57
C ALA A 237 4.65 -7.13 6.04
N MET A 238 4.82 -7.68 4.83
CA MET A 238 6.12 -7.76 4.16
C MET A 238 6.74 -6.38 3.93
N ARG A 239 5.96 -5.43 3.43
CA ARG A 239 6.42 -4.04 3.20
C ARG A 239 6.89 -3.38 4.49
N TRP A 240 6.09 -3.49 5.56
CA TRP A 240 6.47 -2.99 6.87
C TRP A 240 7.79 -3.57 7.36
N TYR A 241 7.96 -4.88 7.12
CA TYR A 241 9.18 -5.59 7.50
C TYR A 241 10.39 -5.16 6.67
N ALA A 242 10.28 -5.21 5.35
CA ALA A 242 11.41 -5.02 4.43
C ALA A 242 11.86 -3.56 4.31
N LEU A 243 10.92 -2.61 4.41
CA LEU A 243 11.17 -1.16 4.32
C LEU A 243 11.42 -0.53 5.69
N ASP A 244 11.40 -1.30 6.79
CA ASP A 244 11.58 -0.79 8.16
C ASP A 244 10.63 0.38 8.50
N ILE A 245 9.34 0.20 8.22
CA ILE A 245 8.33 1.24 8.45
C ILE A 245 8.10 1.46 9.95
N ASP A 246 8.12 2.71 10.38
CA ASP A 246 7.85 3.12 11.76
C ASP A 246 6.42 3.60 11.98
N PHE A 247 5.81 4.14 10.92
CA PHE A 247 4.45 4.67 11.00
C PHE A 247 3.71 4.55 9.65
N GLU A 248 2.45 4.14 9.72
CA GLU A 248 1.50 4.21 8.61
C GLU A 248 0.09 4.46 9.14
N MET A 249 -0.63 5.42 8.54
CA MET A 249 -2.05 5.59 8.79
C MET A 249 -2.86 5.01 7.62
N TYR A 250 -4.08 4.59 7.90
CA TYR A 250 -4.93 3.92 6.91
C TYR A 250 -6.40 4.25 7.11
N GLY A 251 -7.19 4.07 6.07
CA GLY A 251 -8.64 4.23 6.16
C GLY A 251 -9.27 3.23 7.11
N LYS A 252 -10.34 3.63 7.78
CA LYS A 252 -11.10 2.82 8.76
C LYS A 252 -11.57 1.47 8.18
N ASP A 253 -11.80 1.39 6.89
CA ASP A 253 -12.14 0.14 6.18
C ASP A 253 -11.00 -0.89 6.13
N LEU A 254 -9.78 -0.51 6.48
CA LEU A 254 -8.61 -1.38 6.51
C LEU A 254 -8.22 -1.86 7.92
N ILE A 255 -9.01 -1.53 8.97
CA ILE A 255 -8.69 -1.89 10.36
C ILE A 255 -8.48 -3.40 10.51
N GLU A 256 -9.38 -4.23 9.99
CA GLU A 256 -9.24 -5.69 10.06
C GLU A 256 -8.00 -6.20 9.33
N SER A 257 -7.68 -5.59 8.18
CA SER A 257 -6.46 -5.92 7.44
C SER A 257 -5.20 -5.53 8.21
N ALA A 258 -5.19 -4.36 8.86
CA ALA A 258 -4.08 -3.91 9.70
C ALA A 258 -3.84 -4.83 10.91
N ILE A 259 -4.92 -5.32 11.55
CA ILE A 259 -4.84 -6.29 12.65
C ILE A 259 -4.17 -7.59 12.17
N LEU A 260 -4.55 -8.11 11.00
CA LEU A 260 -3.98 -9.34 10.46
C LEU A 260 -2.53 -9.13 10.00
N SER A 261 -2.23 -8.04 9.34
CA SER A 261 -0.86 -7.68 8.95
C SER A 261 0.04 -7.49 10.18
N THR A 262 -0.50 -6.94 11.29
CA THR A 262 0.20 -6.84 12.58
C THR A 262 0.54 -8.22 13.15
N LYS A 263 -0.37 -9.17 13.10
CA LYS A 263 -0.09 -10.55 13.55
C LYS A 263 1.00 -11.20 12.70
N ILE A 264 0.96 -10.98 11.39
CA ILE A 264 1.94 -11.55 10.44
C ILE A 264 3.33 -10.94 10.65
N ILE A 265 3.46 -9.61 10.73
CA ILE A 265 4.79 -9.01 10.93
C ILE A 265 5.41 -9.41 12.27
N ASN A 266 4.60 -9.57 13.33
CA ASN A 266 5.07 -10.04 14.63
C ASN A 266 5.50 -11.52 14.57
N LEU A 267 4.77 -12.36 13.83
CA LEU A 267 5.13 -13.76 13.58
C LEU A 267 6.50 -13.86 12.87
N ILE A 268 6.74 -13.05 11.85
CA ILE A 268 7.99 -13.07 11.09
C ILE A 268 9.15 -12.29 11.75
N GLY A 269 8.98 -11.86 13.01
CA GLY A 269 10.07 -11.41 13.89
C GLY A 269 10.34 -9.91 13.94
N LYS A 270 9.43 -9.05 13.46
CA LYS A 270 9.52 -7.60 13.67
C LYS A 270 8.25 -7.05 14.33
N LYS A 271 8.41 -5.98 15.10
CA LYS A 271 7.29 -5.22 15.66
C LYS A 271 6.62 -4.40 14.56
N ASN A 272 5.28 -4.40 14.53
CA ASN A 272 4.49 -3.57 13.62
C ASN A 272 4.77 -2.07 13.78
N PRO A 273 4.55 -1.27 12.73
CA PRO A 273 4.59 0.19 12.84
C PRO A 273 3.54 0.72 13.80
N SER A 274 3.75 1.92 14.33
CA SER A 274 2.69 2.72 14.94
C SER A 274 1.76 3.24 13.84
N GLY A 275 0.53 3.58 14.19
CA GLY A 275 -0.44 4.12 13.25
C GLY A 275 -1.83 4.24 13.83
N PHE A 276 -2.73 4.80 13.06
CA PHE A 276 -4.14 4.87 13.39
C PHE A 276 -5.02 4.86 12.14
N ALA A 277 -6.30 4.53 12.32
CA ALA A 277 -7.29 4.60 11.27
C ALA A 277 -7.94 5.99 11.24
N TYR A 278 -8.04 6.59 10.04
CA TYR A 278 -8.79 7.83 9.81
C TYR A 278 -10.14 7.55 9.17
N GLU A 279 -11.09 8.50 9.32
CA GLU A 279 -12.42 8.40 8.74
C GLU A 279 -12.37 8.49 7.21
N LEU A 280 -13.27 7.78 6.55
CA LEU A 280 -13.37 7.76 5.11
C LEU A 280 -14.07 9.01 4.60
N PHE A 281 -13.69 9.47 3.41
CA PHE A 281 -14.45 10.47 2.68
C PHE A 281 -15.73 9.86 2.14
N LEU A 282 -16.83 10.52 2.47
CA LEU A 282 -18.16 10.15 2.00
C LEU A 282 -18.66 11.18 0.98
N ASP A 283 -19.47 10.72 0.05
CA ASP A 283 -20.20 11.61 -0.85
C ASP A 283 -21.44 12.22 -0.15
N GLU A 284 -22.19 13.06 -0.85
CA GLU A 284 -23.39 13.72 -0.35
C GLU A 284 -24.52 12.74 0.08
N LYS A 285 -24.45 11.48 -0.35
CA LYS A 285 -25.37 10.40 0.04
C LYS A 285 -24.87 9.58 1.21
N GLY A 286 -23.69 9.92 1.76
CA GLY A 286 -23.03 9.14 2.82
C GLY A 286 -22.37 7.85 2.33
N GLU A 287 -22.19 7.68 1.01
CA GLU A 287 -21.48 6.54 0.44
C GLU A 287 -19.96 6.83 0.33
N LYS A 288 -19.16 5.80 0.53
CA LYS A 288 -17.71 5.90 0.37
C LYS A 288 -17.35 6.40 -1.02
N ILE A 289 -16.53 7.46 -1.08
CA ILE A 289 -15.90 7.92 -2.32
C ILE A 289 -14.97 6.83 -2.83
N SER A 290 -15.14 6.43 -4.09
CA SER A 290 -14.30 5.39 -4.70
C SER A 290 -13.84 5.78 -6.10
N LYS A 291 -12.62 5.35 -6.45
CA LYS A 291 -12.00 5.57 -7.76
C LYS A 291 -12.84 5.00 -8.91
N SER A 292 -13.44 3.83 -8.69
CA SER A 292 -14.22 3.13 -9.71
C SER A 292 -15.62 3.71 -9.94
N LYS A 293 -16.21 4.39 -8.93
CA LYS A 293 -17.52 5.04 -9.06
C LYS A 293 -17.41 6.46 -9.60
N GLY A 294 -16.24 7.09 -9.52
CA GLY A 294 -16.04 8.49 -9.93
C GLY A 294 -16.89 9.49 -9.16
N ASN A 295 -17.41 9.11 -7.96
CA ASN A 295 -18.30 9.92 -7.13
C ASN A 295 -17.58 10.87 -6.17
N GLY A 296 -16.25 11.01 -6.31
CA GLY A 296 -15.46 11.90 -5.47
C GLY A 296 -15.10 13.20 -6.17
N ILE A 297 -15.02 14.30 -5.42
CA ILE A 297 -14.45 15.54 -5.91
C ILE A 297 -12.98 15.29 -6.27
N THR A 298 -12.61 15.60 -7.51
CA THR A 298 -11.20 15.61 -7.92
C THR A 298 -10.52 16.83 -7.31
N ILE A 299 -9.21 16.77 -7.16
CA ILE A 299 -8.45 17.89 -6.63
C ILE A 299 -8.53 19.10 -7.57
N ASP A 300 -8.53 18.90 -8.87
CA ASP A 300 -8.72 19.97 -9.84
C ASP A 300 -10.09 20.66 -9.67
N GLN A 301 -11.13 19.90 -9.33
CA GLN A 301 -12.44 20.48 -9.00
C GLN A 301 -12.39 21.29 -7.71
N TRP A 302 -11.72 20.79 -6.65
CA TRP A 302 -11.53 21.54 -5.42
C TRP A 302 -10.79 22.86 -5.68
N LEU A 303 -9.66 22.80 -6.38
CA LEU A 303 -8.81 23.96 -6.65
C LEU A 303 -9.46 25.04 -7.54
N LYS A 304 -10.57 24.74 -8.22
CA LYS A 304 -11.39 25.76 -8.91
C LYS A 304 -12.10 26.72 -7.96
N TYR A 305 -12.39 26.26 -6.72
CA TYR A 305 -13.23 27.00 -5.79
C TYR A 305 -12.52 27.36 -4.48
N ALA A 306 -11.44 26.67 -4.15
CA ALA A 306 -10.77 26.82 -2.87
C ALA A 306 -9.23 26.60 -3.01
N SER A 307 -8.46 27.20 -2.09
CA SER A 307 -7.00 27.11 -2.12
C SER A 307 -6.46 25.75 -1.64
N PRO A 308 -5.20 25.38 -1.95
CA PRO A 308 -4.54 24.19 -1.42
C PRO A 308 -4.52 24.15 0.12
N GLU A 309 -4.37 25.33 0.75
CA GLU A 309 -4.37 25.43 2.22
C GLU A 309 -5.72 25.04 2.83
N SER A 310 -6.83 25.40 2.15
CA SER A 310 -8.16 25.01 2.60
C SER A 310 -8.36 23.49 2.57
N LEU A 311 -7.81 22.81 1.57
CA LEU A 311 -7.82 21.36 1.48
C LEU A 311 -6.96 20.74 2.59
N SER A 312 -5.79 21.31 2.86
CA SER A 312 -4.93 20.87 3.96
C SER A 312 -5.61 21.05 5.32
N LEU A 313 -6.31 22.18 5.54
CA LEU A 313 -7.07 22.42 6.76
C LEU A 313 -8.21 21.39 6.93
N TYR A 314 -8.92 21.09 5.85
CA TYR A 314 -9.96 20.05 5.85
C TYR A 314 -9.39 18.68 6.24
N MET A 315 -8.22 18.30 5.71
CA MET A 315 -7.52 17.06 6.06
C MET A 315 -7.03 17.02 7.50
N TYR A 316 -6.73 18.18 8.09
CA TYR A 316 -6.32 18.28 9.47
C TYR A 316 -7.49 18.03 10.45
N GLN A 317 -8.68 18.49 10.09
CA GLN A 317 -9.86 18.44 10.95
C GLN A 317 -10.60 17.08 10.90
N ASN A 318 -10.45 16.34 9.83
CA ASN A 318 -11.12 15.07 9.55
C ASN A 318 -10.09 13.97 9.31
#